data_60460b348348e69fefecd6d09d0d05cc
#
_entry.id   60460b348348e69fefecd6d09d0d05cc
#
_cell.length_a   1.000
_cell.length_b   1.000
_cell.length_c   1.000
_cell.angle_alpha   90.00
_cell.angle_beta   90.00
_cell.angle_gamma   90.00
#
_symmetry.space_group_name_H-M   'P 1'
#
loop_
_entity.id
_entity.type
_entity.pdbx_description
1 polymer ?
#
loop_
_entity_poly.entity_id
_entity_poly.type
_entity_poly.pdbx_seq_one_letter_code
_entity_poly.pdbx_strand_id
1 'polypeptide(L)'
;MTDGADMPCKAKYLLVVSMDVDPDHEALFNEVYDREHIPNLRRVPGVLGIVRCKREELVMSIGGETRTMRAENEPAYSAIYELESPAVLTSPEWTQAVEAGRWPTQVRPHTRNRRHVLLRAMSEPSGSLTS
;
A
#
# COMPACT_ATOMS: atom_id res chain seq x y z
N MET A 1 -16.09 -14.02 18.01
CA MET A 1 -15.79 -13.84 17.45
C MET A 1 -14.97 -13.58 16.89
N THR A 2 -14.66 -13.48 16.32
CA THR A 2 -13.84 -13.34 15.73
C THR A 2 -13.14 -12.38 15.69
N ASP A 3 -12.81 -12.00 16.23
CA ASP A 3 -12.06 -11.14 16.42
C ASP A 3 -11.47 -10.45 15.40
N GLY A 4 -10.38 -10.23 15.35
CA GLY A 4 -9.71 -9.43 14.43
C GLY A 4 -10.02 -9.73 13.00
N ALA A 5 -10.55 -10.92 12.76
CA ALA A 5 -10.90 -11.30 11.41
C ALA A 5 -12.02 -10.45 10.84
N ASP A 6 -12.79 -9.81 11.69
CA ASP A 6 -13.89 -8.99 11.24
C ASP A 6 -13.49 -7.56 10.94
N MET A 7 -12.23 -7.23 11.13
CA MET A 7 -11.76 -5.86 10.98
C MET A 7 -11.07 -5.71 9.64
N PRO A 8 -11.38 -4.65 8.86
CA PRO A 8 -10.68 -4.42 7.59
C PRO A 8 -9.19 -4.15 7.81
N CYS A 9 -8.84 -3.53 8.93
CA CYS A 9 -7.45 -3.37 9.30
C CYS A 9 -7.39 -3.15 10.80
N LYS A 10 -6.23 -3.45 11.38
CA LYS A 10 -6.06 -3.30 12.82
C LYS A 10 -5.09 -2.20 13.18
N ALA A 11 -4.38 -1.69 12.20
CA ALA A 11 -3.35 -0.71 12.45
C ALA A 11 -3.97 0.66 12.65
N LYS A 12 -3.33 1.44 13.51
CA LYS A 12 -3.72 2.83 13.69
C LYS A 12 -3.16 3.70 12.57
N TYR A 13 -2.06 3.29 11.96
CA TYR A 13 -1.40 4.07 10.92
C TYR A 13 -1.26 3.26 9.65
N LEU A 14 -1.51 3.91 8.52
CA LEU A 14 -1.40 3.30 7.21
C LEU A 14 -0.53 4.18 6.33
N LEU A 15 0.50 3.60 5.74
CA LEU A 15 1.26 4.28 4.71
C LEU A 15 0.77 3.77 3.37
N VAL A 16 0.34 4.67 2.51
CA VAL A 16 -0.10 4.32 1.17
C VAL A 16 0.94 4.84 0.18
N VAL A 17 1.59 3.92 -0.52
CA VAL A 17 2.60 4.25 -1.51
C VAL A 17 2.04 3.87 -2.87
N SER A 18 1.89 4.84 -3.77
CA SER A 18 1.28 4.61 -5.07
C SER A 18 2.23 5.05 -6.16
N MET A 19 2.16 4.39 -7.32
CA MET A 19 3.04 4.72 -8.43
C MET A 19 2.58 4.06 -9.72
N ASP A 20 3.09 4.60 -10.82
CA ASP A 20 3.02 3.95 -12.12
C ASP A 20 4.40 3.40 -12.44
N VAL A 21 4.45 2.48 -13.37
CA VAL A 21 5.71 1.90 -13.82
C VAL A 21 5.70 1.87 -15.35
N ASP A 22 6.88 2.04 -15.94
CA ASP A 22 7.01 1.97 -17.39
C ASP A 22 6.58 0.59 -17.88
N PRO A 23 5.81 0.51 -18.98
CA PRO A 23 5.23 -0.77 -19.41
C PRO A 23 6.25 -1.87 -19.64
N ASP A 24 7.42 -1.54 -20.17
CA ASP A 24 8.44 -2.56 -20.44
C ASP A 24 9.17 -2.99 -19.17
N HIS A 25 8.89 -2.39 -18.03
CA HIS A 25 9.46 -2.80 -16.74
C HIS A 25 8.38 -3.33 -15.79
N GLU A 26 7.14 -3.46 -16.27
CA GLU A 26 6.06 -3.84 -15.37
C GLU A 26 6.21 -5.25 -14.83
N ALA A 27 6.65 -6.18 -15.66
CA ALA A 27 6.83 -7.57 -15.20
C ALA A 27 7.90 -7.63 -14.11
N LEU A 28 9.01 -6.94 -14.31
CA LEU A 28 10.09 -6.91 -13.32
C LEU A 28 9.62 -6.19 -12.04
N PHE A 29 8.88 -5.10 -12.21
CA PHE A 29 8.32 -4.36 -11.09
C PHE A 29 7.49 -5.29 -10.18
N ASN A 30 6.60 -6.06 -10.78
CA ASN A 30 5.75 -6.96 -9.99
C ASN A 30 6.56 -8.07 -9.35
N GLU A 31 7.51 -8.64 -10.08
CA GLU A 31 8.33 -9.72 -9.53
C GLU A 31 9.17 -9.24 -8.35
N VAL A 32 9.86 -8.13 -8.50
CA VAL A 32 10.73 -7.61 -7.44
C VAL A 32 9.91 -7.15 -6.25
N TYR A 33 8.78 -6.52 -6.51
CA TYR A 33 7.91 -6.06 -5.44
C TYR A 33 7.45 -7.24 -4.58
N ASP A 34 6.97 -8.30 -5.23
CA ASP A 34 6.38 -9.43 -4.51
C ASP A 34 7.44 -10.34 -3.90
N ARG A 35 8.58 -10.51 -4.56
CA ARG A 35 9.58 -11.49 -4.11
C ARG A 35 10.66 -10.91 -3.24
N GLU A 36 10.90 -9.61 -3.32
CA GLU A 36 12.01 -8.99 -2.59
C GLU A 36 11.54 -7.84 -1.72
N HIS A 37 10.88 -6.85 -2.31
CA HIS A 37 10.59 -5.60 -1.61
C HIS A 37 9.60 -5.83 -0.44
N ILE A 38 8.49 -6.49 -0.72
CA ILE A 38 7.51 -6.78 0.32
C ILE A 38 8.09 -7.69 1.41
N PRO A 39 8.74 -8.81 1.07
CA PRO A 39 9.33 -9.65 2.14
C PRO A 39 10.35 -8.92 2.99
N ASN A 40 11.16 -8.05 2.37
CA ASN A 40 12.15 -7.28 3.13
C ASN A 40 11.48 -6.30 4.08
N LEU A 41 10.44 -5.59 3.60
CA LEU A 41 9.75 -4.61 4.41
C LEU A 41 8.91 -5.24 5.52
N ARG A 42 8.39 -6.45 5.28
CA ARG A 42 7.62 -7.12 6.31
C ARG A 42 8.44 -7.50 7.53
N ARG A 43 9.74 -7.60 7.39
CA ARG A 43 10.62 -7.93 8.52
C ARG A 43 10.96 -6.73 9.37
N VAL A 44 10.63 -5.54 8.93
CA VAL A 44 10.94 -4.33 9.68
C VAL A 44 10.07 -4.30 10.93
N PRO A 45 10.68 -4.11 12.11
CA PRO A 45 9.90 -4.02 13.35
C PRO A 45 8.87 -2.91 13.27
N GLY A 46 7.63 -3.22 13.63
CA GLY A 46 6.53 -2.27 13.58
C GLY A 46 5.73 -2.29 12.31
N VAL A 47 6.16 -3.03 11.30
CA VAL A 47 5.34 -3.27 10.10
C VAL A 47 4.41 -4.45 10.42
N LEU A 48 3.12 -4.16 10.50
CA LEU A 48 2.12 -5.13 10.92
C LEU A 48 1.53 -5.91 9.76
N GLY A 49 1.55 -5.34 8.57
CA GLY A 49 1.04 -6.00 7.37
C GLY A 49 1.27 -5.14 6.16
N ILE A 50 1.23 -5.76 5.00
CA ILE A 50 1.40 -5.08 3.72
C ILE A 50 0.47 -5.73 2.72
N VAL A 51 -0.25 -4.90 1.95
CA VAL A 51 -1.08 -5.41 0.86
C VAL A 51 -0.79 -4.58 -0.38
N ARG A 52 -0.67 -5.26 -1.51
CA ARG A 52 -0.53 -4.60 -2.80
C ARG A 52 -1.88 -4.54 -3.48
N CYS A 53 -2.12 -3.43 -4.16
CA CYS A 53 -3.39 -3.20 -4.85
C CYS A 53 -3.11 -2.69 -6.26
N LYS A 54 -4.03 -3.00 -7.16
CA LYS A 54 -4.01 -2.41 -8.49
C LYS A 54 -5.35 -1.73 -8.70
N ARG A 55 -5.33 -0.53 -9.27
CA ARG A 55 -6.54 0.25 -9.49
C ARG A 55 -7.50 -0.50 -10.41
N GLU A 56 -8.77 -0.50 -10.05
CA GLU A 56 -9.84 -1.06 -10.86
C GLU A 56 -10.76 0.05 -11.32
N GLU A 57 -11.52 -0.22 -12.36
CA GLU A 57 -12.53 0.71 -12.80
C GLU A 57 -13.57 0.86 -11.69
N LEU A 58 -13.95 2.10 -11.41
CA LEU A 58 -14.92 2.37 -10.36
C LEU A 58 -16.25 2.76 -11.01
N VAL A 59 -17.27 1.99 -10.71
CA VAL A 59 -18.63 2.30 -11.12
C VAL A 59 -19.47 2.34 -9.85
N MET A 60 -20.15 3.44 -9.62
CA MET A 60 -20.95 3.55 -8.40
C MET A 60 -22.17 4.42 -8.62
N SER A 61 -23.13 4.26 -7.74
CA SER A 61 -24.35 5.06 -7.75
C SER A 61 -24.16 6.31 -6.90
N ILE A 62 -24.36 7.45 -7.52
CA ILE A 62 -24.29 8.74 -6.84
C ILE A 62 -25.48 9.57 -7.30
N GLY A 63 -26.23 10.08 -6.32
CA GLY A 63 -27.39 10.92 -6.64
C GLY A 63 -28.45 10.20 -7.42
N GLY A 64 -28.58 8.90 -7.22
CA GLY A 64 -29.58 8.10 -7.90
C GLY A 64 -29.18 7.64 -9.29
N GLU A 65 -27.97 7.92 -9.71
CA GLU A 65 -27.48 7.52 -11.04
C GLU A 65 -26.23 6.67 -10.93
N THR A 66 -26.14 5.69 -11.81
CA THR A 66 -24.92 4.87 -11.91
C THR A 66 -23.93 5.58 -12.81
N ARG A 67 -22.74 5.80 -12.29
CA ARG A 67 -21.71 6.54 -13.00
C ARG A 67 -20.39 5.80 -12.97
N THR A 68 -19.66 5.89 -14.08
CA THR A 68 -18.27 5.46 -14.10
C THR A 68 -17.43 6.64 -13.64
N MET A 69 -16.70 6.44 -12.56
CA MET A 69 -15.85 7.47 -11.98
C MET A 69 -14.45 7.31 -12.54
N ARG A 70 -13.88 8.39 -13.04
CA ARG A 70 -12.54 8.35 -13.59
C ARG A 70 -11.61 9.13 -12.66
N ALA A 71 -10.52 8.48 -12.29
CA ALA A 71 -9.51 9.08 -11.45
C ALA A 71 -8.29 9.35 -12.30
N GLU A 72 -8.34 10.41 -13.07
CA GLU A 72 -7.24 10.76 -13.96
C GLU A 72 -6.00 11.05 -13.16
N ASN A 73 -4.88 10.59 -13.67
CA ASN A 73 -3.57 10.75 -13.03
C ASN A 73 -3.43 9.98 -11.73
N GLU A 74 -4.41 9.16 -11.37
CA GLU A 74 -4.25 8.28 -10.21
C GLU A 74 -3.29 7.15 -10.59
N PRO A 75 -2.28 6.87 -9.76
CA PRO A 75 -1.35 5.79 -10.05
C PRO A 75 -2.06 4.45 -10.12
N ALA A 76 -1.52 3.56 -10.96
CA ALA A 76 -2.14 2.26 -11.18
C ALA A 76 -1.89 1.28 -10.04
N TYR A 77 -0.77 1.40 -9.35
CA TYR A 77 -0.38 0.46 -8.31
C TYR A 77 -0.26 1.15 -6.97
N SER A 78 -0.66 0.45 -5.92
CA SER A 78 -0.52 0.94 -4.55
C SER A 78 -0.06 -0.19 -3.66
N ALA A 79 0.69 0.16 -2.62
CA ALA A 79 1.00 -0.74 -1.54
C ALA A 79 0.57 -0.05 -0.25
N ILE A 80 -0.15 -0.77 0.59
CA ILE A 80 -0.63 -0.23 1.86
C ILE A 80 0.08 -0.95 2.96
N TYR A 81 0.79 -0.19 3.79
CA TYR A 81 1.58 -0.70 4.89
C TYR A 81 0.87 -0.37 6.20
N GLU A 82 0.55 -1.39 6.96
CA GLU A 82 -0.02 -1.21 8.30
C GLU A 82 1.12 -1.06 9.27
N LEU A 83 1.14 0.04 9.99
CA LEU A 83 2.27 0.40 10.83
C LEU A 83 1.85 0.55 12.29
N GLU A 84 2.73 0.15 13.18
CA GLU A 84 2.54 0.36 14.61
C GLU A 84 2.61 1.83 14.96
N SER A 85 3.52 2.56 14.33
CA SER A 85 3.66 4.00 14.53
C SER A 85 4.43 4.61 13.37
N PRO A 86 4.36 5.94 13.20
CA PRO A 86 5.16 6.60 12.16
C PRO A 86 6.66 6.46 12.35
N ALA A 87 7.10 6.19 13.57
CA ALA A 87 8.53 6.05 13.85
C ALA A 87 9.18 4.91 13.07
N VAL A 88 8.37 3.92 12.65
CA VAL A 88 8.87 2.83 11.82
C VAL A 88 9.55 3.36 10.56
N LEU A 89 9.00 4.42 9.99
CA LEU A 89 9.44 4.93 8.68
C LEU A 89 10.77 5.66 8.73
N THR A 90 11.26 5.97 9.93
CA THR A 90 12.57 6.61 10.10
C THR A 90 13.54 5.69 10.82
N SER A 91 13.17 4.44 11.01
CA SER A 91 14.04 3.49 11.68
C SER A 91 15.17 3.04 10.75
N PRO A 92 16.31 2.63 11.31
CA PRO A 92 17.40 2.09 10.48
C PRO A 92 16.98 0.85 9.71
N GLU A 93 16.14 0.02 10.32
CA GLU A 93 15.66 -1.20 9.67
C GLU A 93 14.84 -0.89 8.43
N TRP A 94 13.98 0.12 8.51
CA TRP A 94 13.19 0.54 7.35
C TRP A 94 14.12 1.05 6.25
N THR A 95 15.08 1.90 6.62
CA THR A 95 16.03 2.45 5.66
C THR A 95 16.77 1.35 4.92
N GLN A 96 17.24 0.34 5.64
CA GLN A 96 17.96 -0.77 5.03
C GLN A 96 17.05 -1.59 4.13
N ALA A 97 15.84 -1.86 4.57
CA ALA A 97 14.91 -2.70 3.81
C ALA A 97 14.51 -2.04 2.49
N VAL A 98 14.27 -0.73 2.52
CA VAL A 98 13.87 0.01 1.32
C VAL A 98 14.95 -0.04 0.24
N GLU A 99 16.21 -0.09 0.64
CA GLU A 99 17.31 -0.07 -0.30
C GLU A 99 17.86 -1.45 -0.63
N ALA A 100 17.23 -2.51 -0.14
CA ALA A 100 17.74 -3.87 -0.34
C ALA A 100 17.28 -4.43 -1.69
N GLY A 101 18.09 -5.38 -2.20
CA GLY A 101 17.74 -6.12 -3.40
C GLY A 101 17.79 -5.31 -4.67
N ARG A 102 17.00 -5.72 -5.65
CA ARG A 102 17.03 -5.11 -6.99
C ARG A 102 16.14 -3.87 -7.08
N TRP A 103 15.37 -3.57 -6.03
CA TRP A 103 14.42 -2.47 -6.08
C TRP A 103 15.07 -1.13 -6.43
N PRO A 104 16.11 -0.68 -5.69
CA PRO A 104 16.61 0.69 -5.91
C PRO A 104 17.28 0.91 -7.26
N THR A 105 17.90 -0.12 -7.83
CA THR A 105 18.67 0.07 -9.04
C THR A 105 17.97 -0.41 -10.30
N GLN A 106 17.13 -1.43 -10.20
CA GLN A 106 16.52 -2.03 -11.38
C GLN A 106 15.05 -1.69 -11.55
N VAL A 107 14.38 -1.24 -10.51
CA VAL A 107 12.95 -0.99 -10.57
C VAL A 107 12.60 0.47 -10.30
N ARG A 108 13.06 1.01 -9.17
CA ARG A 108 12.70 2.37 -8.77
C ARG A 108 12.90 3.41 -9.87
N PRO A 109 14.01 3.39 -10.64
CA PRO A 109 14.21 4.41 -11.68
C PRO A 109 13.18 4.37 -12.79
N HIS A 110 12.43 3.29 -12.92
CA HIS A 110 11.42 3.13 -13.96
C HIS A 110 10.00 3.37 -13.46
N THR A 111 9.89 3.85 -12.23
CA THR A 111 8.59 4.24 -11.66
C THR A 111 8.39 5.74 -11.78
N ARG A 112 7.13 6.16 -11.81
CA ARG A 112 6.78 7.56 -11.93
C ARG A 112 5.45 7.81 -11.26
N ASN A 113 5.05 9.08 -11.18
CA ASN A 113 3.78 9.49 -10.59
C ASN A 113 3.65 8.93 -9.17
N ARG A 114 4.73 9.04 -8.40
CA ARG A 114 4.78 8.44 -7.07
C ARG A 114 4.13 9.33 -6.03
N ARG A 115 3.37 8.72 -5.14
CA ARG A 115 2.71 9.40 -4.04
C ARG A 115 2.91 8.61 -2.78
N HIS A 116 3.17 9.32 -1.69
CA HIS A 116 3.35 8.73 -0.38
C HIS A 116 2.43 9.46 0.58
N VAL A 117 1.50 8.75 1.19
CA VAL A 117 0.52 9.35 2.10
C VAL A 117 0.49 8.54 3.39
N LEU A 118 0.60 9.22 4.50
CA LEU A 118 0.46 8.58 5.80
C LEU A 118 -0.91 8.95 6.36
N LEU A 119 -1.68 7.93 6.71
CA LEU A 119 -3.02 8.09 7.26
C LEU A 119 -3.04 7.57 8.69
N ARG A 120 -3.81 8.22 9.53
CA ARG A 120 -4.07 7.75 10.88
C ARG A 120 -5.54 7.44 11.01
N ALA A 121 -5.85 6.25 11.54
CA ALA A 121 -7.24 5.90 11.80
C ALA A 121 -7.79 6.84 12.86
N MET A 122 -8.93 7.44 12.58
CA MET A 122 -9.54 8.40 13.49
C MET A 122 -10.42 7.72 14.53
N SER A 123 -10.81 6.49 14.24
CA SER A 123 -11.65 5.72 15.15
C SER A 123 -11.30 4.25 14.97
N GLU A 124 -11.83 3.42 15.85
CA GLU A 124 -11.66 1.98 15.67
C GLU A 124 -12.26 1.54 14.35
N PRO A 125 -11.59 0.63 13.64
CA PRO A 125 -12.19 0.07 12.43
C PRO A 125 -13.53 -0.57 12.76
N SER A 126 -14.52 -0.36 11.91
CA SER A 126 -15.87 -0.79 12.18
C SER A 126 -16.24 -2.06 11.44
N GLY A 127 -15.34 -2.98 11.32
CA GLY A 127 -15.63 -4.24 10.67
C GLY A 127 -16.23 -5.28 11.58
N SER A 128 -16.21 -5.04 12.85
CA SER A 128 -16.71 -6.02 13.77
C SER A 128 -18.16 -5.88 13.91
N LEU A 129 -18.72 -6.77 14.21
CA LEU A 129 -19.91 -6.61 14.34
C LEU A 129 -20.52 -6.26 15.32
N THR A 130 -20.24 -5.90 15.96
CA THR A 130 -20.72 -5.45 16.88
C THR A 130 -21.39 -4.67 16.77
N SER A 131 -21.55 -4.53 16.49
CA SER A 131 -22.11 -3.64 16.40
C SER A 131 -22.96 -3.57 16.62
#